data_b9361e927aae204cbadabaee29d61ea1
#
_entry.id   b9361e927aae204cbadabaee29d61ea1
#
_cell.length_a   1.000
_cell.length_b   1.000
_cell.length_c   1.000
_cell.angle_alpha   90.00
_cell.angle_beta   90.00
_cell.angle_gamma   90.00
#
_symmetry.space_group_name_H-M   'P 1'
#
loop_
_entity.id
_entity.type
_entity.pdbx_description
1 polymer ?
#
loop_
_entity_poly.entity_id
_entity_poly.type
_entity_poly.pdbx_seq_one_letter_code
_entity_poly.pdbx_strand_id
1 'polypeptide(L)'
;ERARSSSSHRLLLIFGSLGALLIGLGVIVLLAHNWDELPRWTKTFISFLPLLTGQAACGYLLFKKGIHLWHAEAVAIFTSLSVGAAIAMIHQVYNLPESSFANFLSLWLLLALPTLYLMRSRATAVLYFIGCCVLATLGSDKEWTTFFIALLAFALALPFYLWHIREKASSYITGIFHWAGAAFVACIVCSFLDNIDFNNDYAFCLVMLAGAYLIIGKYLQSYIYYNAYKVSAICGLAICFFVK
;
A
#
# COMPACT_ATOMS: atom_id res chain seq x y z
N GLU A 1 -19.78 36.07 20.90
CA GLU A 1 -20.50 35.54 19.70
C GLU A 1 -19.63 34.62 18.85
N ARG A 2 -18.32 34.88 18.64
CA ARG A 2 -17.42 34.00 17.83
C ARG A 2 -17.22 32.58 18.42
N ALA A 3 -17.21 32.40 19.73
CA ALA A 3 -17.04 31.10 20.39
C ALA A 3 -18.26 30.19 20.24
N ARG A 4 -19.47 30.76 20.22
CA ARG A 4 -20.73 29.99 20.07
C ARG A 4 -20.90 29.47 18.64
N SER A 5 -20.47 30.21 17.63
CA SER A 5 -20.47 29.80 16.21
C SER A 5 -19.53 28.60 15.95
N SER A 6 -18.37 28.56 16.61
CA SER A 6 -17.41 27.46 16.47
C SER A 6 -17.94 26.12 17.05
N SER A 7 -18.68 26.16 18.15
CA SER A 7 -19.24 24.95 18.77
C SER A 7 -20.37 24.34 17.93
N SER A 8 -21.29 25.16 17.42
CA SER A 8 -22.38 24.70 16.56
C SER A 8 -21.87 24.07 15.26
N HIS A 9 -20.83 24.63 14.67
CA HIS A 9 -20.24 24.10 13.44
C HIS A 9 -19.58 22.72 13.66
N ARG A 10 -18.89 22.54 14.79
CA ARG A 10 -18.33 21.23 15.16
C ARG A 10 -19.41 20.17 15.41
N LEU A 11 -20.50 20.52 16.08
CA LEU A 11 -21.62 19.62 16.29
C LEU A 11 -22.27 19.20 14.96
N LEU A 12 -22.49 20.15 14.04
CA LEU A 12 -23.02 19.84 12.71
C LEU A 12 -22.09 18.90 11.91
N LEU A 13 -20.78 19.09 12.00
CA LEU A 13 -19.82 18.18 11.36
C LEU A 13 -19.88 16.77 11.97
N ILE A 14 -19.93 16.66 13.30
CA ILE A 14 -20.00 15.37 14.00
C ILE A 14 -21.30 14.64 13.66
N PHE A 15 -22.46 15.31 13.81
CA PHE A 15 -23.75 14.69 13.50
C PHE A 15 -23.92 14.40 12.00
N GLY A 16 -23.42 15.27 11.14
CA GLY A 16 -23.43 15.06 9.70
C GLY A 16 -22.57 13.86 9.27
N SER A 17 -21.37 13.73 9.84
CA SER A 17 -20.51 12.58 9.56
C SER A 17 -21.07 11.27 10.11
N LEU A 18 -21.64 11.30 11.32
CA LEU A 18 -22.29 10.15 11.92
C LEU A 18 -23.53 9.73 11.11
N GLY A 19 -24.35 10.70 10.69
CA GLY A 19 -25.52 10.44 9.84
C GLY A 19 -25.12 9.84 8.48
N ALA A 20 -24.11 10.38 7.83
CA ALA A 20 -23.59 9.84 6.57
C ALA A 20 -23.05 8.41 6.74
N LEU A 21 -22.34 8.13 7.85
CA LEU A 21 -21.84 6.79 8.17
C LEU A 21 -22.97 5.80 8.41
N LEU A 22 -24.02 6.19 9.15
CA LEU A 22 -25.20 5.34 9.39
C LEU A 22 -25.96 5.05 8.10
N ILE A 23 -26.15 6.04 7.23
CA ILE A 23 -26.77 5.84 5.91
C ILE A 23 -25.93 4.89 5.08
N GLY A 24 -24.61 5.09 5.02
CA GLY A 24 -23.71 4.22 4.27
C GLY A 24 -23.76 2.77 4.77
N LEU A 25 -23.72 2.57 6.08
CA LEU A 25 -23.85 1.23 6.68
C LEU A 25 -25.22 0.62 6.38
N GLY A 26 -26.30 1.40 6.44
CA GLY A 26 -27.65 0.93 6.10
C GLY A 26 -27.75 0.44 4.66
N VAL A 27 -27.16 1.16 3.70
CA VAL A 27 -27.09 0.74 2.30
C VAL A 27 -26.29 -0.55 2.14
N ILE A 28 -25.16 -0.67 2.82
CA ILE A 28 -24.33 -1.89 2.79
C ILE A 28 -25.10 -3.09 3.33
N VAL A 29 -25.82 -2.94 4.46
CA VAL A 29 -26.61 -4.01 5.06
C VAL A 29 -27.75 -4.43 4.14
N LEU A 30 -28.46 -3.48 3.51
CA LEU A 30 -29.53 -3.78 2.54
C LEU A 30 -28.98 -4.54 1.32
N LEU A 31 -27.86 -4.13 0.78
CA LEU A 31 -27.22 -4.82 -0.33
C LEU A 31 -26.75 -6.21 0.06
N ALA A 32 -26.14 -6.36 1.24
CA ALA A 32 -25.66 -7.64 1.75
C ALA A 32 -26.83 -8.62 1.99
N HIS A 33 -27.95 -8.13 2.52
CA HIS A 33 -29.14 -8.97 2.79
C HIS A 33 -29.77 -9.50 1.49
N ASN A 34 -29.84 -8.69 0.45
CA ASN A 34 -30.44 -9.08 -0.83
C ASN A 34 -29.40 -9.58 -1.85
N TRP A 35 -28.15 -9.78 -1.43
CA TRP A 35 -27.06 -10.08 -2.35
C TRP A 35 -27.32 -11.32 -3.20
N ASP A 36 -27.82 -12.39 -2.60
CA ASP A 36 -28.00 -13.66 -3.29
C ASP A 36 -29.12 -13.61 -4.33
N GLU A 37 -30.13 -12.77 -4.15
CA GLU A 37 -31.27 -12.59 -5.07
C GLU A 37 -30.92 -11.75 -6.30
N LEU A 38 -29.80 -10.98 -6.25
CA LEU A 38 -29.42 -10.11 -7.35
C LEU A 38 -28.87 -10.91 -8.54
N PRO A 39 -29.26 -10.56 -9.78
CA PRO A 39 -28.69 -11.18 -10.97
C PRO A 39 -27.19 -10.82 -11.10
N ARG A 40 -26.41 -11.72 -11.73
CA ARG A 40 -24.94 -11.58 -11.85
C ARG A 40 -24.51 -10.24 -12.46
N TRP A 41 -25.21 -9.74 -13.45
CA TRP A 41 -24.87 -8.46 -14.10
C TRP A 41 -25.03 -7.27 -13.14
N THR A 42 -26.05 -7.28 -12.26
CA THR A 42 -26.24 -6.25 -11.24
C THR A 42 -25.11 -6.29 -10.19
N LYS A 43 -24.76 -7.50 -9.74
CA LYS A 43 -23.63 -7.70 -8.82
C LYS A 43 -22.33 -7.14 -9.45
N THR A 44 -22.08 -7.44 -10.71
CA THR A 44 -20.91 -6.96 -11.46
C THR A 44 -20.92 -5.43 -11.55
N PHE A 45 -22.04 -4.82 -11.91
CA PHE A 45 -22.15 -3.37 -12.00
C PHE A 45 -21.88 -2.69 -10.66
N ILE A 46 -22.46 -3.19 -9.58
CA ILE A 46 -22.23 -2.68 -8.21
C ILE A 46 -20.73 -2.81 -7.84
N SER A 47 -20.09 -3.91 -8.21
CA SER A 47 -18.68 -4.17 -7.91
C SER A 47 -17.74 -3.13 -8.57
N PHE A 48 -18.06 -2.66 -9.76
CA PHE A 48 -17.26 -1.66 -10.47
C PHE A 48 -17.62 -0.21 -10.10
N LEU A 49 -18.75 0.04 -9.45
CA LEU A 49 -19.22 1.40 -9.16
C LEU A 49 -18.23 2.22 -8.32
N PRO A 50 -17.62 1.70 -7.24
CA PRO A 50 -16.60 2.43 -6.49
C PRO A 50 -15.36 2.74 -7.34
N LEU A 51 -14.94 1.81 -8.20
CA LEU A 51 -13.79 2.00 -9.08
C LEU A 51 -14.08 3.09 -10.12
N LEU A 52 -15.23 3.05 -10.77
CA LEU A 52 -15.63 4.06 -11.76
C LEU A 52 -15.75 5.45 -11.14
N THR A 53 -16.34 5.55 -9.94
CA THR A 53 -16.45 6.82 -9.22
C THR A 53 -15.07 7.36 -8.82
N GLY A 54 -14.18 6.49 -8.36
CA GLY A 54 -12.79 6.85 -8.05
C GLY A 54 -12.02 7.33 -9.28
N GLN A 55 -12.12 6.61 -10.41
CA GLN A 55 -11.48 7.00 -11.66
C GLN A 55 -12.03 8.32 -12.22
N ALA A 56 -13.35 8.52 -12.17
CA ALA A 56 -13.98 9.78 -12.58
C ALA A 56 -13.50 10.95 -11.70
N ALA A 57 -13.42 10.74 -10.38
CA ALA A 57 -12.88 11.73 -9.44
C ALA A 57 -11.39 12.02 -9.71
N CYS A 58 -10.56 11.01 -9.95
CA CYS A 58 -9.17 11.21 -10.36
C CYS A 58 -9.08 12.03 -11.66
N GLY A 59 -9.85 11.67 -12.67
CA GLY A 59 -9.90 12.42 -13.93
C GLY A 59 -10.30 13.89 -13.72
N TYR A 60 -11.38 14.13 -12.95
CA TYR A 60 -11.80 15.49 -12.62
C TYR A 60 -10.69 16.30 -11.93
N LEU A 61 -10.00 15.69 -10.97
CA LEU A 61 -8.91 16.35 -10.24
C LEU A 61 -7.69 16.63 -11.13
N LEU A 62 -7.38 15.80 -12.10
CA LEU A 62 -6.26 16.04 -13.02
C LEU A 62 -6.50 17.26 -13.93
N PHE A 63 -7.75 17.51 -14.33
CA PHE A 63 -8.10 18.66 -15.18
C PHE A 63 -8.33 19.95 -14.41
N LYS A 64 -8.62 19.90 -13.12
CA LYS A 64 -8.90 21.07 -12.29
C LYS A 64 -7.62 21.64 -11.69
N LYS A 65 -7.32 22.91 -11.97
CA LYS A 65 -6.20 23.66 -11.36
C LYS A 65 -6.54 24.13 -9.94
N GLY A 66 -5.58 24.06 -9.01
CA GLY A 66 -5.71 24.67 -7.68
C GLY A 66 -6.38 23.77 -6.62
N ILE A 67 -6.30 22.47 -6.75
CA ILE A 67 -6.84 21.52 -5.77
C ILE A 67 -5.88 21.35 -4.59
N HIS A 68 -6.44 21.28 -3.38
CA HIS A 68 -5.68 20.95 -2.18
C HIS A 68 -5.12 19.51 -2.28
N LEU A 69 -3.85 19.35 -1.95
CA LEU A 69 -3.13 18.07 -1.97
C LEU A 69 -3.89 16.94 -1.24
N TRP A 70 -4.60 17.28 -0.15
CA TRP A 70 -5.37 16.29 0.63
C TRP A 70 -6.49 15.61 -0.16
N HIS A 71 -7.20 16.34 -1.02
CA HIS A 71 -8.25 15.76 -1.85
C HIS A 71 -7.66 14.80 -2.89
N ALA A 72 -6.53 15.16 -3.49
CA ALA A 72 -5.85 14.30 -4.45
C ALA A 72 -5.34 13.01 -3.80
N GLU A 73 -4.76 13.08 -2.59
CA GLU A 73 -4.31 11.92 -1.82
C GLU A 73 -5.49 11.01 -1.46
N ALA A 74 -6.59 11.58 -0.94
CA ALA A 74 -7.78 10.81 -0.54
C ALA A 74 -8.42 10.07 -1.73
N VAL A 75 -8.59 10.75 -2.87
CA VAL A 75 -9.16 10.16 -4.07
C VAL A 75 -8.24 9.09 -4.66
N ALA A 76 -6.93 9.28 -4.64
CA ALA A 76 -5.97 8.30 -5.12
C ALA A 76 -5.98 7.02 -4.27
N ILE A 77 -6.02 7.14 -2.92
CA ILE A 77 -6.16 5.98 -2.03
C ILE A 77 -7.48 5.28 -2.28
N PHE A 78 -8.59 6.02 -2.32
CA PHE A 78 -9.91 5.45 -2.57
C PHE A 78 -9.93 4.66 -3.88
N THR A 79 -9.39 5.22 -4.97
CA THR A 79 -9.32 4.55 -6.26
C THR A 79 -8.47 3.28 -6.19
N SER A 80 -7.31 3.33 -5.53
CA SER A 80 -6.43 2.17 -5.39
C SER A 80 -7.07 1.05 -4.58
N LEU A 81 -7.78 1.37 -3.50
CA LEU A 81 -8.52 0.39 -2.70
C LEU A 81 -9.73 -0.16 -3.47
N SER A 82 -10.40 0.68 -4.28
CA SER A 82 -11.53 0.27 -5.11
C SER A 82 -11.12 -0.73 -6.20
N VAL A 83 -9.88 -0.68 -6.70
CA VAL A 83 -9.33 -1.71 -7.59
C VAL A 83 -9.33 -3.07 -6.89
N GLY A 84 -8.80 -3.15 -5.67
CA GLY A 84 -8.78 -4.39 -4.89
C GLY A 84 -10.19 -4.91 -4.58
N ALA A 85 -11.09 -4.01 -4.18
CA ALA A 85 -12.48 -4.36 -3.93
C ALA A 85 -13.17 -4.92 -5.19
N ALA A 86 -12.97 -4.31 -6.36
CA ALA A 86 -13.52 -4.79 -7.61
C ALA A 86 -13.00 -6.18 -7.98
N ILE A 87 -11.70 -6.46 -7.82
CA ILE A 87 -11.12 -7.78 -8.06
C ILE A 87 -11.76 -8.82 -7.14
N ALA A 88 -11.83 -8.54 -5.83
CA ALA A 88 -12.40 -9.46 -4.84
C ALA A 88 -13.89 -9.74 -5.12
N MET A 89 -14.66 -8.73 -5.44
CA MET A 89 -16.09 -8.86 -5.74
C MET A 89 -16.33 -9.65 -7.03
N ILE A 90 -15.53 -9.46 -8.08
CA ILE A 90 -15.62 -10.24 -9.31
C ILE A 90 -15.30 -11.72 -9.07
N HIS A 91 -14.27 -12.00 -8.27
CA HIS A 91 -13.97 -13.38 -7.85
C HIS A 91 -15.19 -14.04 -7.19
N GLN A 92 -15.85 -13.34 -6.28
CA GLN A 92 -17.05 -13.84 -5.58
C GLN A 92 -18.26 -14.01 -6.52
N VAL A 93 -18.54 -13.04 -7.40
CA VAL A 93 -19.72 -13.05 -8.29
C VAL A 93 -19.66 -14.19 -9.31
N TYR A 94 -18.46 -14.47 -9.83
CA TYR A 94 -18.26 -15.49 -10.86
C TYR A 94 -17.79 -16.83 -10.33
N ASN A 95 -17.69 -16.98 -8.99
CA ASN A 95 -17.17 -18.18 -8.33
C ASN A 95 -15.89 -18.69 -9.02
N LEU A 96 -14.96 -17.75 -9.26
CA LEU A 96 -13.68 -18.11 -9.86
C LEU A 96 -12.92 -19.03 -8.93
N PRO A 97 -12.14 -20.01 -9.47
CA PRO A 97 -11.36 -20.90 -8.63
C PRO A 97 -10.46 -20.06 -7.70
N GLU A 98 -10.28 -20.54 -6.48
CA GLU A 98 -9.46 -19.85 -5.49
C GLU A 98 -8.07 -19.58 -6.08
N SER A 99 -7.83 -18.33 -6.40
CA SER A 99 -6.49 -17.87 -6.72
C SER A 99 -5.74 -17.63 -5.41
N SER A 100 -4.45 -17.94 -5.39
CA SER A 100 -3.64 -17.63 -4.21
C SER A 100 -3.72 -16.14 -3.90
N PHE A 101 -3.62 -15.77 -2.62
CA PHE A 101 -3.61 -14.35 -2.21
C PHE A 101 -2.49 -13.58 -2.91
N ALA A 102 -1.38 -14.25 -3.26
CA ALA A 102 -0.29 -13.69 -4.05
C ALA A 102 -0.75 -13.25 -5.44
N ASN A 103 -1.57 -14.03 -6.13
CA ASN A 103 -2.12 -13.67 -7.44
C ASN A 103 -3.06 -12.46 -7.37
N PHE A 104 -3.94 -12.44 -6.35
CA PHE A 104 -4.79 -11.28 -6.08
C PHE A 104 -3.95 -10.02 -5.86
N LEU A 105 -2.95 -10.09 -4.99
CA LEU A 105 -2.10 -8.96 -4.64
C LEU A 105 -1.27 -8.48 -5.82
N SER A 106 -0.76 -9.41 -6.63
CA SER A 106 0.00 -9.11 -7.86
C SER A 106 -0.84 -8.32 -8.86
N LEU A 107 -2.08 -8.77 -9.10
CA LEU A 107 -3.01 -8.09 -9.99
C LEU A 107 -3.41 -6.71 -9.45
N TRP A 108 -3.67 -6.63 -8.13
CA TRP A 108 -3.98 -5.36 -7.48
C TRP A 108 -2.84 -4.35 -7.61
N LEU A 109 -1.60 -4.74 -7.33
CA LEU A 109 -0.43 -3.87 -7.48
C LEU A 109 -0.27 -3.39 -8.93
N LEU A 110 -0.41 -4.28 -9.91
CA LEU A 110 -0.31 -3.92 -11.32
C LEU A 110 -1.36 -2.87 -11.72
N LEU A 111 -2.62 -3.06 -11.29
CA LEU A 111 -3.72 -2.15 -11.64
C LEU A 111 -3.73 -0.85 -10.81
N ALA A 112 -3.13 -0.85 -9.61
CA ALA A 112 -2.97 0.36 -8.79
C ALA A 112 -1.82 1.27 -9.26
N LEU A 113 -0.85 0.72 -10.01
CA LEU A 113 0.34 1.43 -10.47
C LEU A 113 0.02 2.71 -11.28
N PRO A 114 -0.90 2.73 -12.24
CA PRO A 114 -1.27 3.95 -12.96
C PRO A 114 -1.75 5.07 -12.04
N THR A 115 -2.53 4.75 -11.00
CA THR A 115 -3.03 5.74 -10.02
C THR A 115 -1.88 6.39 -9.26
N LEU A 116 -0.85 5.62 -8.89
CA LEU A 116 0.37 6.10 -8.25
C LEU A 116 1.05 7.21 -9.08
N TYR A 117 1.25 6.96 -10.37
CA TYR A 117 1.97 7.89 -11.25
C TYR A 117 1.12 9.09 -11.67
N LEU A 118 -0.14 8.87 -12.03
CA LEU A 118 -1.04 9.92 -12.50
C LEU A 118 -1.35 10.94 -11.40
N MET A 119 -1.68 10.45 -10.20
CA MET A 119 -2.04 11.32 -9.09
C MET A 119 -0.83 11.81 -8.30
N ARG A 120 0.36 11.25 -8.52
CA ARG A 120 1.59 11.52 -7.75
C ARG A 120 1.34 11.45 -6.23
N SER A 121 0.47 10.53 -5.81
CA SER A 121 0.02 10.39 -4.44
C SER A 121 1.07 9.66 -3.60
N ARG A 122 1.45 10.30 -2.50
CA ARG A 122 2.41 9.74 -1.54
C ARG A 122 1.79 8.65 -0.69
N ALA A 123 0.54 8.84 -0.31
CA ALA A 123 -0.18 7.87 0.50
C ALA A 123 -0.45 6.58 -0.29
N THR A 124 -0.81 6.69 -1.58
CA THR A 124 -0.91 5.53 -2.48
C THR A 124 0.45 4.83 -2.64
N ALA A 125 1.56 5.58 -2.70
CA ALA A 125 2.90 5.00 -2.76
C ALA A 125 3.22 4.17 -1.51
N VAL A 126 2.92 4.67 -0.31
CA VAL A 126 3.10 3.91 0.94
C VAL A 126 2.29 2.63 0.92
N LEU A 127 1.01 2.71 0.54
CA LEU A 127 0.13 1.54 0.41
C LEU A 127 0.69 0.52 -0.60
N TYR A 128 1.19 0.99 -1.73
CA TYR A 128 1.82 0.17 -2.76
C TYR A 128 3.07 -0.55 -2.24
N PHE A 129 3.96 0.15 -1.53
CA PHE A 129 5.16 -0.46 -0.94
C PHE A 129 4.83 -1.49 0.14
N ILE A 130 3.80 -1.25 0.95
CA ILE A 130 3.30 -2.26 1.90
C ILE A 130 2.85 -3.51 1.14
N GLY A 131 2.10 -3.34 0.05
CA GLY A 131 1.70 -4.44 -0.82
C GLY A 131 2.90 -5.21 -1.41
N CYS A 132 3.95 -4.51 -1.85
CA CYS A 132 5.19 -5.15 -2.31
C CYS A 132 5.87 -5.97 -1.21
N CYS A 133 5.93 -5.45 0.04
CA CYS A 133 6.49 -6.19 1.17
C CYS A 133 5.69 -7.46 1.46
N VAL A 134 4.37 -7.38 1.49
CA VAL A 134 3.49 -8.55 1.70
C VAL A 134 3.68 -9.56 0.56
N LEU A 135 3.73 -9.09 -0.69
CA LEU A 135 3.94 -9.98 -1.83
C LEU A 135 5.32 -10.67 -1.77
N ALA A 136 6.35 -9.97 -1.31
CA ALA A 136 7.67 -10.53 -1.12
C ALA A 136 7.68 -11.66 -0.08
N THR A 137 6.93 -11.51 1.02
CA THR A 137 6.82 -12.58 2.04
C THR A 137 6.02 -13.79 1.55
N LEU A 138 5.06 -13.61 0.65
CA LEU A 138 4.29 -14.71 0.06
C LEU A 138 5.10 -15.51 -0.97
N GLY A 139 6.23 -14.99 -1.44
CA GLY A 139 7.15 -15.67 -2.36
C GLY A 139 8.13 -16.62 -1.68
N SER A 140 7.96 -16.95 -0.38
CA SER A 140 8.91 -17.76 0.40
C SER A 140 8.79 -19.28 0.14
N ASP A 141 7.63 -19.82 -0.13
CA ASP A 141 7.38 -21.27 -0.19
C ASP A 141 7.82 -21.94 -1.53
N LYS A 142 9.04 -21.68 -1.99
CA LYS A 142 9.59 -22.14 -3.28
C LYS A 142 8.80 -21.63 -4.50
N GLU A 143 8.00 -20.60 -4.32
CA GLU A 143 7.27 -19.96 -5.40
C GLU A 143 8.10 -18.85 -6.09
N TRP A 144 9.08 -19.24 -6.87
CA TRP A 144 9.94 -18.31 -7.61
C TRP A 144 9.18 -17.31 -8.47
N THR A 145 8.01 -17.69 -8.98
CA THR A 145 7.15 -16.80 -9.75
C THR A 145 6.70 -15.59 -8.94
N THR A 146 6.16 -15.82 -7.73
CA THR A 146 5.73 -14.78 -6.80
C THR A 146 6.90 -13.90 -6.36
N PHE A 147 8.07 -14.49 -6.10
CA PHE A 147 9.30 -13.77 -5.79
C PHE A 147 9.70 -12.79 -6.90
N PHE A 148 9.75 -13.24 -8.16
CA PHE A 148 10.09 -12.36 -9.29
C PHE A 148 9.02 -11.29 -9.55
N ILE A 149 7.74 -11.60 -9.33
CA ILE A 149 6.66 -10.61 -9.44
C ILE A 149 6.81 -9.52 -8.38
N ALA A 150 7.18 -9.87 -7.14
CA ALA A 150 7.45 -8.89 -6.07
C ALA A 150 8.60 -7.96 -6.43
N LEU A 151 9.71 -8.51 -6.96
CA LEU A 151 10.83 -7.72 -7.46
C LEU A 151 10.43 -6.78 -8.60
N LEU A 152 9.65 -7.28 -9.55
CA LEU A 152 9.16 -6.47 -10.68
C LEU A 152 8.23 -5.36 -10.21
N ALA A 153 7.28 -5.65 -9.30
CA ALA A 153 6.37 -4.66 -8.74
C ALA A 153 7.13 -3.53 -8.04
N PHE A 154 8.14 -3.87 -7.24
CA PHE A 154 8.98 -2.87 -6.59
C PHE A 154 9.82 -2.08 -7.60
N ALA A 155 10.42 -2.74 -8.58
CA ALA A 155 11.20 -2.10 -9.64
C ALA A 155 10.35 -1.10 -10.44
N LEU A 156 9.08 -1.41 -10.72
CA LEU A 156 8.13 -0.51 -11.37
C LEU A 156 7.79 0.73 -10.52
N ALA A 157 7.82 0.63 -9.19
CA ALA A 157 7.60 1.78 -8.30
C ALA A 157 8.90 2.55 -8.00
N LEU A 158 10.07 1.99 -8.30
CA LEU A 158 11.38 2.57 -8.01
C LEU A 158 11.59 3.97 -8.65
N PRO A 159 11.18 4.23 -9.91
CA PRO A 159 11.32 5.57 -10.50
C PRO A 159 10.56 6.64 -9.71
N PHE A 160 9.35 6.33 -9.22
CA PHE A 160 8.57 7.22 -8.37
C PHE A 160 9.29 7.50 -7.03
N TYR A 161 9.83 6.46 -6.39
CA TYR A 161 10.59 6.55 -5.16
C TYR A 161 11.84 7.44 -5.34
N LEU A 162 12.64 7.20 -6.38
CA LEU A 162 13.86 7.97 -6.66
C LEU A 162 13.55 9.43 -7.00
N TRP A 163 12.50 9.68 -7.75
CA TRP A 163 12.05 11.03 -8.06
C TRP A 163 11.67 11.79 -6.79
N HIS A 164 10.91 11.16 -5.89
CA HIS A 164 10.48 11.78 -4.65
C HIS A 164 11.64 12.12 -3.71
N ILE A 165 12.63 11.23 -3.59
CA ILE A 165 13.84 11.46 -2.79
C ILE A 165 14.63 12.67 -3.32
N ARG A 166 14.77 12.79 -4.64
CA ARG A 166 15.50 13.91 -5.25
C ARG A 166 14.82 15.26 -5.04
N GLU A 167 13.49 15.31 -5.12
CA GLU A 167 12.76 16.57 -4.96
C GLU A 167 12.59 17.01 -3.50
N LYS A 168 12.41 16.08 -2.57
CA LYS A 168 12.03 16.35 -1.18
C LYS A 168 12.83 15.52 -0.17
N ALA A 169 14.15 15.55 -0.27
CA ALA A 169 15.06 14.75 0.54
C ALA A 169 14.85 14.88 2.07
N SER A 170 14.47 16.05 2.58
CA SER A 170 14.28 16.31 4.01
C SER A 170 12.83 16.14 4.51
N SER A 171 11.93 15.61 3.68
CA SER A 171 10.54 15.42 4.06
C SER A 171 10.37 14.18 4.97
N TYR A 172 9.46 14.27 5.98
CA TYR A 172 9.04 13.13 6.79
C TYR A 172 8.59 11.93 5.95
N ILE A 173 7.92 12.19 4.83
CA ILE A 173 7.44 11.16 3.90
C ILE A 173 8.59 10.44 3.21
N THR A 174 9.67 11.14 2.90
CA THR A 174 10.89 10.51 2.38
C THR A 174 11.46 9.52 3.41
N GLY A 175 11.39 9.85 4.70
CA GLY A 175 11.72 8.90 5.77
C GLY A 175 10.86 7.64 5.72
N ILE A 176 9.55 7.76 5.53
CA ILE A 176 8.65 6.60 5.39
C ILE A 176 9.04 5.73 4.18
N PHE A 177 9.38 6.35 3.06
CA PHE A 177 9.82 5.61 1.86
C PHE A 177 11.14 4.87 2.08
N HIS A 178 12.07 5.44 2.83
CA HIS A 178 13.30 4.73 3.20
C HIS A 178 13.01 3.53 4.11
N TRP A 179 12.06 3.66 5.06
CA TRP A 179 11.62 2.54 5.89
C TRP A 179 10.95 1.44 5.05
N ALA A 180 10.09 1.81 4.11
CA ALA A 180 9.44 0.87 3.21
C ALA A 180 10.45 0.15 2.30
N GLY A 181 11.44 0.86 1.78
CA GLY A 181 12.52 0.28 0.99
C GLY A 181 13.40 -0.69 1.78
N ALA A 182 13.78 -0.31 3.02
CA ALA A 182 14.52 -1.19 3.91
C ALA A 182 13.72 -2.44 4.26
N ALA A 183 12.43 -2.29 4.60
CA ALA A 183 11.55 -3.43 4.87
C ALA A 183 11.42 -4.36 3.66
N PHE A 184 11.24 -3.81 2.46
CA PHE A 184 11.15 -4.62 1.24
C PHE A 184 12.43 -5.43 1.00
N VAL A 185 13.60 -4.82 1.11
CA VAL A 185 14.87 -5.54 0.94
C VAL A 185 15.04 -6.64 1.99
N ALA A 186 14.62 -6.40 3.23
CA ALA A 186 14.61 -7.46 4.25
C ALA A 186 13.68 -8.61 3.89
N CYS A 187 12.42 -8.31 3.49
CA CYS A 187 11.45 -9.32 3.07
C CYS A 187 11.95 -10.15 1.89
N ILE A 188 12.54 -9.49 0.86
CA ILE A 188 13.00 -10.20 -0.34
C ILE A 188 14.22 -11.08 -0.04
N VAL A 189 15.12 -10.64 0.84
CA VAL A 189 16.26 -11.47 1.27
C VAL A 189 15.79 -12.68 2.07
N CYS A 190 14.87 -12.51 3.02
CA CYS A 190 14.28 -13.63 3.75
C CYS A 190 13.59 -14.64 2.80
N SER A 191 12.76 -14.13 1.89
CA SER A 191 12.09 -14.97 0.89
C SER A 191 13.07 -15.71 -0.02
N PHE A 192 14.17 -15.07 -0.42
CA PHE A 192 15.21 -15.70 -1.21
C PHE A 192 15.88 -16.86 -0.45
N LEU A 193 16.21 -16.64 0.82
CA LEU A 193 16.83 -17.66 1.67
C LEU A 193 15.92 -18.88 1.87
N ASP A 194 14.62 -18.64 2.08
CA ASP A 194 13.61 -19.71 2.19
C ASP A 194 13.52 -20.53 0.90
N ASN A 195 13.55 -19.87 -0.26
CA ASN A 195 13.47 -20.55 -1.56
C ASN A 195 14.67 -21.45 -1.88
N ILE A 196 15.86 -21.15 -1.32
CA ILE A 196 17.08 -21.97 -1.54
C ILE A 196 17.35 -22.97 -0.40
N ASP A 197 16.39 -23.17 0.52
CA ASP A 197 16.51 -24.06 1.69
C ASP A 197 17.79 -23.81 2.53
N PHE A 198 18.18 -22.55 2.67
CA PHE A 198 19.42 -22.15 3.35
C PHE A 198 19.27 -22.22 4.88
N ASN A 199 19.11 -23.42 5.41
CA ASN A 199 18.63 -23.67 6.77
C ASN A 199 19.65 -23.39 7.89
N ASN A 200 20.95 -23.27 7.59
CA ASN A 200 21.99 -23.17 8.64
C ASN A 200 22.62 -21.80 8.82
N ASP A 201 22.44 -20.85 7.89
CA ASP A 201 23.18 -19.58 7.90
C ASP A 201 22.30 -18.32 7.78
N TYR A 202 21.01 -18.38 8.15
CA TYR A 202 20.16 -17.19 8.23
C TYR A 202 20.81 -16.05 9.02
N ALA A 203 21.46 -16.42 10.13
CA ALA A 203 22.18 -15.44 10.97
C ALA A 203 23.28 -14.74 10.20
N PHE A 204 24.06 -15.46 9.38
CA PHE A 204 25.12 -14.86 8.56
C PHE A 204 24.54 -13.89 7.52
N CYS A 205 23.48 -14.28 6.81
CA CYS A 205 22.84 -13.43 5.81
C CYS A 205 22.19 -12.17 6.44
N LEU A 206 21.57 -12.31 7.61
CA LEU A 206 21.04 -11.17 8.36
C LEU A 206 22.15 -10.21 8.84
N VAL A 207 23.30 -10.74 9.25
CA VAL A 207 24.47 -9.93 9.62
C VAL A 207 25.01 -9.18 8.40
N MET A 208 25.11 -9.85 7.25
CA MET A 208 25.53 -9.20 6.00
C MET A 208 24.56 -8.12 5.54
N LEU A 209 23.24 -8.37 5.64
CA LEU A 209 22.20 -7.37 5.36
C LEU A 209 22.31 -6.17 6.31
N ALA A 210 22.48 -6.44 7.61
CA ALA A 210 22.69 -5.39 8.61
C ALA A 210 23.94 -4.57 8.32
N GLY A 211 25.05 -5.20 7.91
CA GLY A 211 26.26 -4.52 7.46
C GLY A 211 26.02 -3.61 6.26
N ALA A 212 25.32 -4.11 5.24
CA ALA A 212 24.94 -3.32 4.07
C ALA A 212 24.07 -2.12 4.47
N TYR A 213 23.11 -2.29 5.36
CA TYR A 213 22.27 -1.22 5.88
C TYR A 213 23.07 -0.16 6.66
N LEU A 214 24.08 -0.56 7.45
CA LEU A 214 24.95 0.40 8.13
C LEU A 214 25.74 1.25 7.13
N ILE A 215 26.23 0.65 6.06
CA ILE A 215 26.95 1.37 5.00
C ILE A 215 26.01 2.36 4.30
N ILE A 216 24.85 1.91 3.83
CA ILE A 216 23.84 2.75 3.18
C ILE A 216 23.41 3.88 4.12
N GLY A 217 23.18 3.56 5.40
CA GLY A 217 22.80 4.51 6.42
C GLY A 217 23.86 5.59 6.66
N LYS A 218 25.13 5.28 6.50
CA LYS A 218 26.23 6.26 6.59
C LYS A 218 26.19 7.27 5.46
N TYR A 219 25.95 6.81 4.23
CA TYR A 219 25.86 7.70 3.06
C TYR A 219 24.60 8.57 3.07
N LEU A 220 23.49 8.08 3.60
CA LEU A 220 22.20 8.81 3.66
C LEU A 220 22.08 9.70 4.90
N GLN A 221 23.08 9.75 5.78
CA GLN A 221 23.00 10.44 7.09
C GLN A 221 22.75 11.95 6.97
N SER A 222 23.09 12.58 5.85
CA SER A 222 22.91 14.02 5.62
C SER A 222 21.45 14.44 5.46
N TYR A 223 20.51 13.50 5.28
CA TYR A 223 19.17 13.80 4.79
C TYR A 223 18.03 13.41 5.73
N ILE A 224 18.25 12.62 6.82
CA ILE A 224 17.15 12.05 7.60
C ILE A 224 17.46 12.05 9.10
N TYR A 225 16.53 12.63 9.90
CA TYR A 225 16.60 12.67 11.38
C TYR A 225 16.60 11.26 12.02
N TYR A 226 15.85 10.30 11.43
CA TYR A 226 15.86 8.89 11.80
C TYR A 226 16.28 8.06 10.61
N ASN A 227 17.51 7.60 10.64
CA ASN A 227 18.05 6.78 9.56
C ASN A 227 17.47 5.36 9.64
N ALA A 228 16.45 5.07 8.81
CA ALA A 228 15.76 3.80 8.75
C ALA A 228 16.72 2.62 8.60
N TYR A 229 17.76 2.77 7.80
CA TYR A 229 18.74 1.71 7.56
C TYR A 229 19.60 1.40 8.79
N LYS A 230 20.01 2.42 9.58
CA LYS A 230 20.77 2.19 10.82
C LYS A 230 19.93 1.49 11.87
N VAL A 231 18.67 1.91 12.03
CA VAL A 231 17.78 1.29 13.02
C VAL A 231 17.47 -0.15 12.61
N SER A 232 17.16 -0.41 11.34
CA SER A 232 16.93 -1.77 10.82
C SER A 232 18.17 -2.66 10.99
N ALA A 233 19.37 -2.13 10.78
CA ALA A 233 20.61 -2.85 11.01
C ALA A 233 20.80 -3.25 12.49
N ILE A 234 20.56 -2.31 13.41
CA ILE A 234 20.66 -2.56 14.86
C ILE A 234 19.64 -3.60 15.30
N CYS A 235 18.38 -3.48 14.84
CA CYS A 235 17.34 -4.47 15.12
C CYS A 235 17.69 -5.85 14.57
N GLY A 236 18.19 -5.94 13.33
CA GLY A 236 18.61 -7.19 12.72
C GLY A 236 19.73 -7.88 13.47
N LEU A 237 20.76 -7.11 13.91
CA LEU A 237 21.85 -7.63 14.73
C LEU A 237 21.35 -8.10 16.11
N ALA A 238 20.43 -7.35 16.74
CA ALA A 238 19.85 -7.75 18.00
C ALA A 238 19.07 -9.08 17.89
N ILE A 239 18.27 -9.24 16.84
CA ILE A 239 17.53 -10.49 16.58
C ILE A 239 18.51 -11.65 16.42
N CYS A 240 19.60 -11.49 15.66
CA CYS A 240 20.63 -12.54 15.51
C CYS A 240 21.28 -12.94 16.85
N PHE A 241 21.36 -12.02 17.81
CA PHE A 241 21.91 -12.31 19.13
C PHE A 241 20.95 -13.13 20.03
N PHE A 242 19.63 -12.95 19.85
CA PHE A 242 18.60 -13.62 20.66
C PHE A 242 18.08 -14.93 20.05
N VAL A 243 18.32 -15.19 18.79
CA VAL A 243 17.86 -16.41 18.07
C VAL A 243 18.93 -17.54 18.10
N LYS A 244 19.98 -17.37 18.88
CA LYS A 244 20.91 -18.45 19.24
C LYS A 244 20.30 -19.20 20.39
#